data_d51d96e4d66d3e189e7b095e615912f8
#
_entry.id   d51d96e4d66d3e189e7b095e615912f8
#
_cell.length_a   1.000
_cell.length_b   1.000
_cell.length_c   1.000
_cell.angle_alpha   90.00
_cell.angle_beta   90.00
_cell.angle_gamma   90.00
#
_symmetry.space_group_name_H-M   'P 1'
#
loop_
_entity.id
_entity.type
_entity.pdbx_description
1 polymer ?
#
loop_
_entity_poly.entity_id
_entity_poly.type
_entity_poly.pdbx_seq_one_letter_code
_entity_poly.pdbx_strand_id
1 'polypeptide(L)'
;MTEEKIKKVTALFAEEAKKIFGEKLKQVILYGSCARGDFQTDSDIDILLLLSIPRENLAFERKKIFAIADALDLEYEVVLAPVLQSYEVYQTYLPVSSYYQTVQKEGVKIA
;
A
#
# COMPACT_ATOMS: atom_id res chain seq x y z
N MET A 1 2.15 18.70 -2.01
CA MET A 1 1.29 17.59 -1.56
C MET A 1 0.81 17.85 -0.14
N THR A 2 -0.43 17.55 0.18
CA THR A 2 -1.03 17.81 1.48
C THR A 2 -1.50 16.51 2.13
N GLU A 3 -1.70 16.53 3.44
CA GLU A 3 -2.28 15.38 4.15
C GLU A 3 -3.65 15.01 3.61
N GLU A 4 -4.47 16.00 3.27
CA GLU A 4 -5.80 15.75 2.69
C GLU A 4 -5.72 15.01 1.37
N LYS A 5 -4.79 15.41 0.52
CA LYS A 5 -4.56 14.77 -0.77
C LYS A 5 -4.10 13.32 -0.59
N ILE A 6 -3.18 13.09 0.34
CA ILE A 6 -2.70 11.74 0.67
C ILE A 6 -3.85 10.86 1.14
N LYS A 7 -4.68 11.36 2.05
CA LYS A 7 -5.85 10.62 2.55
C LYS A 7 -6.83 10.28 1.43
N LYS A 8 -7.11 11.24 0.56
CA LYS A 8 -8.03 11.05 -0.55
C LYS A 8 -7.52 9.99 -1.53
N VAL A 9 -6.28 10.12 -1.96
CA VAL A 9 -5.69 9.21 -2.95
C VAL A 9 -5.54 7.80 -2.39
N THR A 10 -5.08 7.67 -1.14
CA THR A 10 -4.94 6.35 -0.51
C THR A 10 -6.28 5.67 -0.29
N ALA A 11 -7.32 6.41 0.07
CA ALA A 11 -8.67 5.87 0.20
C ALA A 11 -9.21 5.36 -1.14
N LEU A 12 -9.02 6.12 -2.22
CA LEU A 12 -9.42 5.73 -3.56
C LEU A 12 -8.66 4.50 -4.02
N PHE A 13 -7.35 4.46 -3.76
CA PHE A 13 -6.51 3.32 -4.11
C PHE A 13 -6.99 2.05 -3.38
N ALA A 14 -7.23 2.14 -2.08
CA ALA A 14 -7.72 1.02 -1.28
C ALA A 14 -9.08 0.52 -1.76
N GLU A 15 -9.97 1.44 -2.13
CA GLU A 15 -11.29 1.11 -2.66
C GLU A 15 -11.17 0.32 -3.96
N GLU A 16 -10.31 0.76 -4.88
CA GLU A 16 -10.08 0.05 -6.14
C GLU A 16 -9.42 -1.31 -5.92
N ALA A 17 -8.47 -1.39 -4.99
CA ALA A 17 -7.84 -2.66 -4.64
C ALA A 17 -8.86 -3.65 -4.08
N LYS A 18 -9.78 -3.17 -3.27
CA LYS A 18 -10.85 -4.00 -2.71
C LYS A 18 -11.78 -4.56 -3.79
N LYS A 19 -12.06 -3.77 -4.82
CA LYS A 19 -12.87 -4.24 -5.96
C LYS A 19 -12.18 -5.39 -6.70
N ILE A 20 -10.85 -5.34 -6.82
CA ILE A 20 -10.08 -6.38 -7.50
C ILE A 20 -9.97 -7.64 -6.65
N PHE A 21 -9.58 -7.51 -5.40
CA PHE A 21 -9.20 -8.65 -4.56
C PHE A 21 -10.31 -9.16 -3.64
N GLY A 22 -11.29 -8.31 -3.34
CA GLY A 22 -12.38 -8.68 -2.43
C GLY A 22 -11.86 -9.16 -1.08
N GLU A 23 -12.30 -10.34 -0.67
CA GLU A 23 -11.93 -10.92 0.63
C GLU A 23 -10.45 -11.31 0.74
N LYS A 24 -9.76 -11.41 -0.39
CA LYS A 24 -8.32 -11.70 -0.39
C LYS A 24 -7.49 -10.52 0.08
N LEU A 25 -8.03 -9.31 0.03
CA LEU A 25 -7.35 -8.12 0.55
C LEU A 25 -7.48 -8.11 2.07
N LYS A 26 -6.39 -8.34 2.77
CA LYS A 26 -6.37 -8.41 4.23
C LYS A 26 -6.11 -7.07 4.88
N GLN A 27 -5.13 -6.33 4.38
CA GLN A 27 -4.82 -5.00 4.90
C GLN A 27 -4.23 -4.13 3.79
N VAL A 28 -4.46 -2.83 3.91
CA VAL A 28 -3.78 -1.80 3.14
C VAL A 28 -3.17 -0.83 4.15
N ILE A 29 -1.85 -0.69 4.13
CA ILE A 29 -1.11 0.09 5.11
C ILE A 29 -0.32 1.19 4.41
N LEU A 30 -0.57 2.43 4.81
CA LEU A 30 0.26 3.57 4.43
C LEU A 30 1.45 3.62 5.36
N TYR A 31 2.67 3.67 4.83
CA TYR A 31 3.87 3.75 5.66
C TYR A 31 4.86 4.76 5.06
N GLY A 32 6.03 4.87 5.66
CA GLY A 32 7.04 5.81 5.20
C GLY A 32 6.73 7.25 5.57
N SER A 33 7.31 8.20 4.84
CA SER A 33 7.22 9.63 5.16
C SER A 33 5.78 10.16 5.16
N CYS A 34 4.93 9.65 4.27
CA CYS A 34 3.55 10.09 4.20
C CYS A 34 2.73 9.64 5.41
N ALA A 35 3.10 8.53 6.04
CA ALA A 35 2.46 8.07 7.28
C ALA A 35 2.99 8.84 8.49
N ARG A 36 4.29 9.14 8.52
CA ARG A 36 4.91 9.86 9.62
C ARG A 36 4.59 11.37 9.63
N GLY A 37 4.24 11.92 8.48
CA GLY A 37 3.96 13.34 8.35
C GLY A 37 5.17 14.19 7.98
N ASP A 38 6.33 13.58 7.73
CA ASP A 38 7.56 14.29 7.35
C ASP A 38 7.83 14.24 5.84
N PHE A 39 6.78 14.11 5.06
CA PHE A 39 6.86 14.04 3.60
C PHE A 39 7.24 15.39 2.98
N GLN A 40 7.87 15.30 1.81
CA GLN A 40 8.19 16.42 0.95
C GLN A 40 7.19 16.49 -0.21
N THR A 41 7.29 17.55 -1.02
CA THR A 41 6.40 17.75 -2.18
C THR A 41 6.51 16.61 -3.19
N ASP A 42 7.70 16.02 -3.31
CA ASP A 42 8.02 14.97 -4.27
C ASP A 42 8.15 13.58 -3.63
N SER A 43 7.69 13.42 -2.39
CA SER A 43 7.73 12.12 -1.72
C SER A 43 6.82 11.12 -2.39
N ASP A 44 7.27 9.85 -2.47
CA ASP A 44 6.43 8.75 -2.88
C ASP A 44 5.45 8.40 -1.77
N ILE A 45 4.28 7.92 -2.15
CA ILE A 45 3.28 7.44 -1.20
C ILE A 45 3.44 5.93 -1.09
N ASP A 46 4.10 5.48 -0.01
CA ASP A 46 4.40 4.07 0.20
C ASP A 46 3.17 3.34 0.76
N ILE A 47 2.68 2.34 0.03
CA ILE A 47 1.50 1.55 0.43
C ILE A 47 1.84 0.08 0.35
N LEU A 48 1.56 -0.64 1.44
CA LEU A 48 1.70 -2.10 1.49
C LEU A 48 0.32 -2.74 1.42
N LEU A 49 0.14 -3.64 0.45
CA LEU A 49 -1.06 -4.46 0.33
C LEU A 49 -0.74 -5.86 0.81
N LEU A 50 -1.46 -6.31 1.82
CA LEU A 50 -1.33 -7.67 2.34
C LEU A 50 -2.49 -8.50 1.81
N LEU A 51 -2.15 -9.54 1.05
CA LEU A 51 -3.11 -10.33 0.30
C LEU A 51 -3.06 -11.79 0.74
N SER A 52 -4.24 -12.41 0.82
CA SER A 52 -4.36 -13.85 1.05
C SER A 52 -4.15 -14.59 -0.28
N ILE A 53 -2.97 -14.40 -0.86
CA ILE A 53 -2.55 -14.96 -2.14
C ILE A 53 -1.15 -15.52 -1.94
N PRO A 54 -0.85 -16.72 -2.44
CA PRO A 54 0.49 -17.29 -2.33
C PRO A 54 1.53 -16.35 -2.93
N ARG A 55 2.69 -16.28 -2.28
CA ARG A 55 3.79 -15.39 -2.68
C ARG A 55 4.16 -15.55 -4.16
N GLU A 56 4.19 -16.78 -4.66
CA GLU A 56 4.55 -17.09 -6.05
C GLU A 56 3.54 -16.55 -7.07
N ASN A 57 2.33 -16.20 -6.63
CA ASN A 57 1.28 -15.69 -7.53
C ASN A 57 1.17 -14.17 -7.52
N LEU A 58 1.92 -13.48 -6.67
CA LEU A 58 1.81 -12.02 -6.54
C LEU A 58 2.20 -11.26 -7.81
N ALA A 59 3.14 -11.81 -8.59
CA ALA A 59 3.58 -11.15 -9.82
C ALA A 59 2.44 -10.92 -10.81
N PHE A 60 1.48 -11.84 -10.89
CA PHE A 60 0.31 -11.70 -11.75
C PHE A 60 -0.58 -10.55 -11.31
N GLU A 61 -0.63 -10.31 -10.02
CA GLU A 61 -1.54 -9.32 -9.44
C GLU A 61 -0.97 -7.91 -9.51
N ARG A 62 0.35 -7.77 -9.63
CA ARG A 62 1.02 -6.47 -9.70
C ARG A 62 0.53 -5.60 -10.84
N LYS A 63 0.31 -6.17 -12.01
CA LYS A 63 -0.12 -5.40 -13.18
C LYS A 63 -1.42 -4.66 -12.92
N LYS A 64 -2.37 -5.32 -12.27
CA LYS A 64 -3.67 -4.72 -11.96
C LYS A 64 -3.51 -3.54 -11.01
N ILE A 65 -2.67 -3.71 -10.00
CA ILE A 65 -2.45 -2.67 -8.99
C ILE A 65 -1.67 -1.49 -9.57
N PHE A 66 -0.64 -1.76 -10.37
CA PHE A 66 0.12 -0.68 -11.00
C PHE A 66 -0.71 0.12 -11.99
N ALA A 67 -1.65 -0.51 -12.68
CA ALA A 67 -2.56 0.20 -13.58
C ALA A 67 -3.43 1.20 -12.80
N ILE A 68 -3.93 0.80 -11.63
CA ILE A 68 -4.70 1.70 -10.75
C ILE A 68 -3.80 2.83 -10.23
N ALA A 69 -2.59 2.50 -9.78
CA ALA A 69 -1.64 3.48 -9.27
C ALA A 69 -1.31 4.52 -10.35
N ASP A 70 -1.02 4.07 -11.56
CA ASP A 70 -0.69 4.96 -12.67
C ASP A 70 -1.83 5.93 -13.00
N ALA A 71 -3.07 5.43 -12.99
CA ALA A 71 -4.23 6.28 -13.24
C ALA A 71 -4.40 7.36 -12.18
N LEU A 72 -4.23 6.99 -10.91
CA LEU A 72 -4.33 7.93 -9.80
C LEU A 72 -3.16 8.92 -9.79
N ASP A 73 -1.96 8.45 -10.14
CA ASP A 73 -0.77 9.30 -10.24
C ASP A 73 -1.00 10.43 -11.26
N LEU A 74 -1.54 10.10 -12.41
CA LEU A 74 -1.84 11.08 -13.44
C LEU A 74 -2.93 12.06 -13.00
N GLU A 75 -3.98 11.56 -12.38
CA GLU A 75 -5.12 12.39 -11.99
C GLU A 75 -4.77 13.35 -10.84
N TYR A 76 -4.02 12.87 -9.86
CA TYR A 76 -3.75 13.62 -8.64
C TYR A 76 -2.32 14.17 -8.54
N GLU A 77 -1.50 13.96 -9.57
CA GLU A 77 -0.11 14.43 -9.60
C GLU A 77 0.69 13.95 -8.39
N VAL A 78 0.63 12.65 -8.13
CA VAL A 78 1.37 11.99 -7.05
C VAL A 78 2.12 10.79 -7.61
N VAL A 79 2.94 10.14 -6.78
CA VAL A 79 3.59 8.88 -7.10
C VAL A 79 3.24 7.88 -6.01
N LEU A 80 2.35 6.95 -6.36
CA LEU A 80 2.04 5.82 -5.50
C LEU A 80 3.09 4.74 -5.70
N ALA A 81 3.59 4.19 -4.61
CA ALA A 81 4.59 3.12 -4.60
C ALA A 81 4.00 1.89 -3.90
N PRO A 82 3.14 1.13 -4.58
CA PRO A 82 2.51 -0.04 -3.96
C PRO A 82 3.46 -1.23 -3.90
N VAL A 83 3.44 -1.91 -2.76
CA VAL A 83 4.15 -3.17 -2.55
C VAL A 83 3.10 -4.22 -2.18
N LEU A 84 3.11 -5.35 -2.88
CA LEU A 84 2.24 -6.47 -2.60
C LEU A 84 3.01 -7.53 -1.84
N GLN A 85 2.39 -8.07 -0.79
CA GLN A 85 2.99 -9.18 -0.04
C GLN A 85 1.90 -10.15 0.41
N SER A 86 2.27 -11.42 0.50
CA SER A 86 1.42 -12.44 1.09
C SER A 86 1.20 -12.11 2.57
N TYR A 87 -0.06 -12.12 2.99
CA TYR A 87 -0.40 -11.88 4.40
C TYR A 87 0.23 -12.94 5.30
N GLU A 88 0.24 -14.19 4.84
CA GLU A 88 0.87 -15.30 5.57
C GLU A 88 2.37 -15.08 5.75
N VAL A 89 3.07 -14.67 4.68
CA VAL A 89 4.50 -14.36 4.75
C VAL A 89 4.75 -13.20 5.70
N TYR A 90 3.94 -12.15 5.62
CA TYR A 90 4.05 -11.00 6.52
C TYR A 90 3.95 -11.44 7.98
N GLN A 91 2.92 -12.21 8.33
CA GLN A 91 2.72 -12.69 9.69
C GLN A 91 3.85 -13.59 10.18
N THR A 92 4.32 -14.46 9.30
CA THR A 92 5.40 -15.40 9.64
C THR A 92 6.70 -14.68 9.98
N TYR A 93 7.05 -13.65 9.21
CA TYR A 93 8.33 -12.95 9.38
C TYR A 93 8.25 -11.71 10.26
N LEU A 94 7.05 -11.27 10.65
CA LEU A 94 6.89 -10.09 11.48
C LEU A 94 7.76 -10.10 12.76
N PRO A 95 7.88 -11.23 13.48
CA PRO A 95 8.69 -11.26 14.71
C PRO A 95 10.19 -11.01 14.49
N VAL A 96 10.69 -11.21 13.27
CA VAL A 96 12.12 -11.12 12.97
C VAL A 96 12.47 -10.09 11.89
N SER A 97 11.49 -9.54 11.19
CA SER A 97 11.73 -8.55 10.14
C SER A 97 11.64 -7.13 10.69
N SER A 98 12.77 -6.43 10.68
CA SER A 98 12.78 -5.03 11.10
C SER A 98 11.93 -4.15 10.17
N TYR A 99 11.88 -4.47 8.89
CA TYR A 99 11.06 -3.76 7.91
C TYR A 99 9.57 -3.90 8.26
N TYR A 100 9.08 -5.12 8.47
CA TYR A 100 7.67 -5.33 8.80
C TYR A 100 7.31 -4.77 10.15
N GLN A 101 8.23 -4.83 11.12
CA GLN A 101 8.01 -4.24 12.44
C GLN A 101 7.87 -2.72 12.35
N THR A 102 8.69 -2.07 11.53
CA THR A 102 8.60 -0.63 11.29
C THR A 102 7.29 -0.27 10.60
N VAL A 103 6.89 -1.03 9.59
CA VAL A 103 5.61 -0.83 8.90
C VAL A 103 4.44 -0.95 9.88
N GLN A 104 4.46 -1.97 10.73
CA GLN A 104 3.39 -2.16 11.72
C GLN A 104 3.34 -1.03 12.74
N LYS A 105 4.50 -0.59 13.21
CA LYS A 105 4.59 0.45 14.27
C LYS A 105 4.22 1.83 13.75
N GLU A 106 4.73 2.21 12.58
CA GLU A 106 4.57 3.56 12.03
C GLU A 106 3.44 3.67 11.04
N GLY A 107 3.00 2.54 10.48
CA GLY A 107 2.01 2.53 9.42
C GLY A 107 0.63 2.94 9.88
N VAL A 108 -0.14 3.47 8.92
CA VAL A 108 -1.55 3.82 9.12
C VAL A 108 -2.37 2.84 8.31
N LYS A 109 -3.26 2.14 8.97
CA LYS A 109 -4.14 1.19 8.31
C LYS A 109 -5.21 1.94 7.54
N ILE A 110 -5.25 1.77 6.21
CA ILE A 110 -6.23 2.40 5.34
C ILE A 110 -7.46 1.50 5.20
N ALA A 111 -7.26 0.21 5.12
CA ALA A 111 -8.35 -0.76 5.02
C ALA A 111 -7.96 -2.10 5.63
#